data_b62c09604ad4186b7aacbbde23e6b4a0
#
_entry.id   b62c09604ad4186b7aacbbde23e6b4a0
#
_cell.length_a   1.000
_cell.length_b   1.000
_cell.length_c   1.000
_cell.angle_alpha   90.00
_cell.angle_beta   90.00
_cell.angle_gamma   90.00
#
_symmetry.space_group_name_H-M   'P 1'
#
loop_
_entity.id
_entity.type
_entity.pdbx_description
1 polymer ?
#
loop_
_entity_poly.entity_id
_entity_poly.type
_entity_poly.pdbx_seq_one_letter_code
_entity_poly.pdbx_strand_id
1 'polypeptide(L)'
;NRRHSDRRSRSQALAAPETESQTLSFTMAQAELFQLAGGAAGFAATAELGRQSYSLNPDPLALEYYYTSWKDSDGEGSSNRWALASELRMPVLDTLNLSLAGRYDQYRFAGRDPGKFTWSTGVEWRPLESLLMRGSYGTAFRAPDLHYVFAGPGNDETSVADYYRCATEEPDESIDDCSYSDEGIIRSREGNRDLSPED
;
A
#
# COMPACT_ATOMS: atom_id res chain seq x y z
N ASN A 1 43.79 -25.00 15.24
CA ASN A 1 42.42 -25.51 14.98
C ASN A 1 41.32 -24.60 15.57
N ARG A 2 41.41 -23.28 15.40
CA ARG A 2 40.39 -22.32 15.82
C ARG A 2 39.89 -21.41 14.69
N ARG A 3 40.10 -21.75 13.42
CA ARG A 3 39.71 -20.93 12.27
C ARG A 3 38.55 -21.48 11.45
N HIS A 4 37.88 -22.55 11.89
CA HIS A 4 36.80 -23.19 11.11
C HIS A 4 35.40 -22.99 11.69
N SER A 5 35.27 -22.42 12.91
CA SER A 5 33.97 -22.16 13.55
C SER A 5 33.41 -20.76 13.26
N ASP A 6 34.23 -19.86 12.71
CA ASP A 6 33.84 -18.44 12.57
C ASP A 6 33.18 -18.09 11.22
N ARG A 7 33.05 -19.07 10.31
CA ARG A 7 32.34 -18.85 9.04
C ARG A 7 30.89 -19.28 9.04
N ARG A 8 30.43 -20.03 10.03
CA ARG A 8 29.02 -20.46 10.15
C ARG A 8 28.11 -19.48 10.89
N SER A 9 28.70 -18.55 11.64
CA SER A 9 27.93 -17.56 12.39
C SER A 9 27.58 -16.28 11.61
N ARG A 10 27.90 -16.22 10.31
CA ARG A 10 27.64 -15.06 9.44
C ARG A 10 26.69 -15.33 8.28
N SER A 11 26.08 -16.49 8.19
CA SER A 11 24.86 -16.62 7.38
C SER A 11 23.72 -16.00 8.19
N GLN A 12 23.66 -14.68 8.25
CA GLN A 12 22.40 -14.03 8.60
C GLN A 12 21.37 -14.58 7.62
N ALA A 13 20.32 -15.15 8.14
CA ALA A 13 19.12 -15.52 7.41
C ALA A 13 18.47 -14.23 6.89
N LEU A 14 19.04 -13.65 5.86
CA LEU A 14 18.46 -12.51 5.16
C LEU A 14 17.38 -13.08 4.25
N ALA A 15 16.14 -13.01 4.71
CA ALA A 15 15.01 -13.06 3.80
C ALA A 15 15.19 -11.94 2.80
N ALA A 16 15.38 -12.27 1.54
CA ALA A 16 15.43 -11.30 0.45
C ALA A 16 14.04 -11.24 -0.18
N PRO A 17 13.19 -10.25 0.17
CA PRO A 17 11.95 -10.07 -0.53
C PRO A 17 12.24 -9.56 -1.94
N GLU A 18 11.67 -10.23 -2.93
CA GLU A 18 11.72 -9.82 -4.31
C GLU A 18 10.34 -9.35 -4.74
N THR A 19 10.27 -8.17 -5.33
CA THR A 19 9.06 -7.65 -5.94
C THR A 19 9.38 -7.21 -7.35
N GLU A 20 8.68 -7.79 -8.32
CA GLU A 20 8.77 -7.39 -9.72
C GLU A 20 7.45 -6.75 -10.13
N SER A 21 7.53 -5.63 -10.86
CA SER A 21 6.36 -4.93 -11.41
C SER A 21 6.58 -4.61 -12.87
N GLN A 22 5.60 -4.98 -13.69
CA GLN A 22 5.58 -4.70 -15.12
C GLN A 22 4.29 -3.95 -15.44
N THR A 23 4.38 -2.84 -16.17
CA THR A 23 3.21 -2.06 -16.57
C THR A 23 3.36 -1.63 -18.03
N LEU A 24 2.31 -1.87 -18.80
CA LEU A 24 2.12 -1.35 -20.15
C LEU A 24 1.03 -0.29 -20.08
N SER A 25 1.29 0.90 -20.59
CA SER A 25 0.32 1.98 -20.65
C SER A 25 0.21 2.55 -22.06
N PHE A 26 -1.01 2.91 -22.43
CA PHE A 26 -1.32 3.65 -23.64
C PHE A 26 -2.11 4.90 -23.28
N THR A 27 -1.59 6.05 -23.66
CA THR A 27 -2.23 7.35 -23.39
C THR A 27 -2.51 8.07 -24.70
N MET A 28 -3.72 8.60 -24.82
CA MET A 28 -4.13 9.53 -25.86
C MET A 28 -4.52 10.86 -25.24
N ALA A 29 -4.21 11.96 -25.93
CA ALA A 29 -4.56 13.29 -25.47
C ALA A 29 -4.97 14.16 -26.64
N GLN A 30 -5.99 15.00 -26.41
CA GLN A 30 -6.48 16.03 -27.32
C GLN A 30 -6.53 17.35 -26.59
N ALA A 31 -5.66 18.28 -26.97
CA ALA A 31 -5.54 19.56 -26.27
C ALA A 31 -6.71 20.51 -26.57
N GLU A 32 -7.35 20.35 -27.72
CA GLU A 32 -8.43 21.22 -28.22
C GLU A 32 -9.65 20.38 -28.60
N LEU A 33 -10.36 19.84 -27.60
CA LEU A 33 -11.53 19.02 -27.84
C LEU A 33 -12.75 19.86 -28.26
N PHE A 34 -12.98 20.97 -27.59
CA PHE A 34 -13.99 21.98 -27.90
C PHE A 34 -13.61 23.34 -27.29
N GLN A 35 -14.22 24.41 -27.77
CA GLN A 35 -13.94 25.76 -27.31
C GLN A 35 -14.92 26.19 -26.22
N LEU A 36 -14.40 26.84 -25.16
CA LEU A 36 -15.13 27.49 -24.09
C LEU A 36 -14.75 28.99 -24.05
N ALA A 37 -15.40 29.77 -23.20
CA ALA A 37 -15.13 31.19 -23.08
C ALA A 37 -13.69 31.49 -22.62
N GLY A 38 -13.11 30.65 -21.78
CA GLY A 38 -11.73 30.79 -21.28
C GLY A 38 -10.69 30.03 -22.10
N GLY A 39 -11.07 29.44 -23.27
CA GLY A 39 -10.14 28.73 -24.15
C GLY A 39 -10.58 27.31 -24.50
N ALA A 40 -9.66 26.54 -25.09
CA ALA A 40 -9.93 25.17 -25.52
C ALA A 40 -9.96 24.21 -24.34
N ALA A 41 -10.97 23.33 -24.31
CA ALA A 41 -11.02 22.21 -23.38
C ALA A 41 -10.09 21.09 -23.85
N GLY A 42 -9.31 20.54 -22.91
CA GLY A 42 -8.40 19.43 -23.17
C GLY A 42 -8.92 18.13 -22.55
N PHE A 43 -8.70 17.03 -23.26
CA PHE A 43 -9.05 15.66 -22.81
C PHE A 43 -7.86 14.76 -22.87
N ALA A 44 -7.71 13.88 -21.89
CA ALA A 44 -6.76 12.77 -21.92
C ALA A 44 -7.45 11.48 -21.47
N ALA A 45 -7.03 10.36 -22.05
CA ALA A 45 -7.44 9.04 -21.61
C ALA A 45 -6.24 8.09 -21.60
N THR A 46 -6.20 7.22 -20.60
CA THR A 46 -5.12 6.24 -20.41
C THR A 46 -5.71 4.86 -20.17
N ALA A 47 -5.18 3.85 -20.82
CA ALA A 47 -5.40 2.44 -20.56
C ALA A 47 -4.12 1.82 -20.03
N GLU A 48 -4.21 1.01 -18.98
CA GLU A 48 -3.07 0.36 -18.33
C GLU A 48 -3.31 -1.13 -18.18
N LEU A 49 -2.25 -1.91 -18.37
CA LEU A 49 -2.16 -3.32 -18.00
C LEU A 49 -0.93 -3.49 -17.12
N GLY A 50 -1.11 -4.10 -15.96
CA GLY A 50 -0.03 -4.29 -15.01
C GLY A 50 0.00 -5.72 -14.47
N ARG A 51 1.20 -6.17 -14.13
CA ARG A 51 1.44 -7.38 -13.35
C ARG A 51 2.45 -7.08 -12.27
N GLN A 52 2.18 -7.56 -11.08
CA GLN A 52 3.10 -7.50 -9.97
C GLN A 52 3.27 -8.90 -9.40
N SER A 53 4.50 -9.29 -9.09
CA SER A 53 4.81 -10.52 -8.37
C SER A 53 5.58 -10.19 -7.09
N TYR A 54 5.38 -11.04 -6.09
CA TYR A 54 6.00 -10.98 -4.79
C TYR A 54 6.53 -12.36 -4.45
N SER A 55 7.73 -12.41 -3.91
CA SER A 55 8.37 -13.63 -3.44
C SER A 55 9.21 -13.30 -2.20
N LEU A 56 9.03 -14.10 -1.16
CA LEU A 56 9.80 -14.04 0.08
C LEU A 56 10.31 -15.44 0.37
N ASN A 57 11.61 -15.64 0.22
CA ASN A 57 12.28 -16.93 0.38
C ASN A 57 13.36 -16.82 1.46
N PRO A 58 13.02 -16.99 2.75
CA PRO A 58 14.00 -16.98 3.83
C PRO A 58 14.85 -18.25 3.82
N ASP A 59 15.92 -18.25 4.62
CA ASP A 59 16.68 -19.47 4.90
C ASP A 59 15.72 -20.55 5.45
N PRO A 60 15.74 -21.79 4.93
CA PRO A 60 14.89 -22.87 5.43
C PRO A 60 15.00 -23.11 6.94
N LEU A 61 16.18 -22.89 7.54
CA LEU A 61 16.36 -23.00 8.98
C LEU A 61 15.60 -21.90 9.77
N ALA A 62 15.37 -20.75 9.17
CA ALA A 62 14.59 -19.69 9.79
C ALA A 62 13.09 -20.04 9.85
N LEU A 63 12.61 -20.93 8.98
CA LEU A 63 11.25 -21.45 8.98
C LEU A 63 11.00 -22.53 10.05
N GLU A 64 12.06 -23.06 10.70
CA GLU A 64 12.02 -24.18 11.65
C GLU A 64 12.42 -23.78 13.08
N TYR A 65 12.39 -22.49 13.46
CA TYR A 65 12.85 -22.00 14.77
C TYR A 65 14.31 -22.33 15.11
N TYR A 66 15.14 -22.57 14.12
CA TYR A 66 16.56 -22.87 14.35
C TYR A 66 17.32 -21.70 15.00
N TYR A 67 16.98 -20.49 14.60
CA TYR A 67 17.47 -19.27 15.23
C TYR A 67 16.48 -18.91 16.34
N THR A 68 16.82 -19.18 17.59
CA THR A 68 15.97 -18.98 18.76
C THR A 68 15.18 -17.66 18.75
N SER A 69 13.95 -17.70 19.22
CA SER A 69 13.00 -16.63 19.44
C SER A 69 12.19 -16.11 18.24
N TRP A 70 12.46 -16.56 17.00
CA TRP A 70 11.61 -16.16 15.87
C TRP A 70 11.55 -17.22 14.78
N LYS A 71 10.43 -17.25 14.10
CA LYS A 71 10.20 -18.03 12.89
C LYS A 71 9.88 -17.06 11.78
N ASP A 72 10.66 -17.07 10.71
CA ASP A 72 10.42 -16.25 9.54
C ASP A 72 9.19 -16.72 8.77
N SER A 73 8.66 -15.87 7.88
CA SER A 73 7.59 -16.23 6.97
C SER A 73 8.14 -16.33 5.54
N ASP A 74 7.71 -17.35 4.82
CA ASP A 74 7.83 -17.42 3.38
C ASP A 74 6.59 -16.84 2.71
N GLY A 75 6.54 -16.83 1.39
CA GLY A 75 5.34 -16.49 0.66
C GLY A 75 5.63 -16.09 -0.78
N GLU A 76 4.70 -16.42 -1.64
CA GLU A 76 4.73 -16.01 -3.04
C GLU A 76 3.33 -15.71 -3.55
N GLY A 77 3.25 -14.77 -4.47
CA GLY A 77 1.99 -14.44 -5.09
C GLY A 77 2.13 -13.43 -6.22
N SER A 78 1.06 -13.25 -6.94
CA SER A 78 1.02 -12.26 -8.01
C SER A 78 -0.34 -11.60 -8.10
N SER A 79 -0.34 -10.39 -8.65
CA SER A 79 -1.53 -9.63 -8.99
C SER A 79 -1.45 -9.18 -10.44
N ASN A 80 -2.54 -9.30 -11.17
CA ASN A 80 -2.74 -8.65 -12.45
C ASN A 80 -3.68 -7.46 -12.26
N ARG A 81 -3.44 -6.38 -12.99
CA ARG A 81 -4.26 -5.17 -12.96
C ARG A 81 -4.54 -4.69 -14.37
N TRP A 82 -5.74 -4.19 -14.58
CA TRP A 82 -6.01 -3.28 -15.68
C TRP A 82 -6.73 -2.04 -15.16
N ALA A 83 -6.52 -0.93 -15.84
CA ALA A 83 -7.15 0.33 -15.47
C ALA A 83 -7.50 1.15 -16.71
N LEU A 84 -8.56 1.93 -16.59
CA LEU A 84 -8.95 2.96 -17.53
C LEU A 84 -9.09 4.28 -16.78
N ALA A 85 -8.44 5.32 -17.24
CA ALA A 85 -8.52 6.65 -16.68
C ALA A 85 -8.86 7.66 -17.75
N SER A 86 -9.56 8.72 -17.36
CA SER A 86 -9.79 9.88 -18.23
C SER A 86 -9.77 11.16 -17.41
N GLU A 87 -9.34 12.24 -18.05
CA GLU A 87 -9.30 13.57 -17.48
C GLU A 87 -9.82 14.58 -18.51
N LEU A 88 -10.64 15.50 -18.04
CA LEU A 88 -11.18 16.61 -18.81
C LEU A 88 -10.82 17.91 -18.09
N ARG A 89 -10.08 18.77 -18.78
CA ARG A 89 -9.76 20.13 -18.32
C ARG A 89 -10.58 21.13 -19.11
N MET A 90 -11.28 22.01 -18.39
CA MET A 90 -12.22 22.98 -18.95
C MET A 90 -11.89 24.41 -18.49
N PRO A 91 -11.28 25.23 -19.31
CA PRO A 91 -11.15 26.68 -19.07
C PRO A 91 -12.50 27.34 -19.32
N VAL A 92 -13.36 27.34 -18.33
CA VAL A 92 -14.76 27.83 -18.45
C VAL A 92 -14.79 29.32 -18.71
N LEU A 93 -13.93 30.06 -17.99
CA LEU A 93 -13.70 31.52 -18.18
C LEU A 93 -12.18 31.77 -18.16
N ASP A 94 -11.74 32.95 -18.60
CA ASP A 94 -10.33 33.37 -18.54
C ASP A 94 -9.75 33.27 -17.11
N THR A 95 -10.62 33.39 -16.11
CA THR A 95 -10.25 33.36 -14.70
C THR A 95 -10.61 32.06 -13.99
N LEU A 96 -11.33 31.13 -14.65
CA LEU A 96 -11.88 29.91 -14.03
C LEU A 96 -11.58 28.67 -14.85
N ASN A 97 -10.81 27.75 -14.27
CA ASN A 97 -10.57 26.42 -14.80
C ASN A 97 -11.24 25.36 -13.92
N LEU A 98 -11.90 24.40 -14.54
CA LEU A 98 -12.41 23.19 -13.91
C LEU A 98 -11.65 21.98 -14.43
N SER A 99 -11.45 21.00 -13.58
CA SER A 99 -10.93 19.70 -13.95
C SER A 99 -11.83 18.59 -13.41
N LEU A 100 -12.04 17.57 -14.23
CA LEU A 100 -12.76 16.35 -13.87
C LEU A 100 -11.89 15.16 -14.25
N ALA A 101 -11.71 14.22 -13.35
CA ALA A 101 -11.02 12.97 -13.66
C ALA A 101 -11.83 11.79 -13.13
N GLY A 102 -11.78 10.68 -13.87
CA GLY A 102 -12.36 9.41 -13.48
C GLY A 102 -11.41 8.28 -13.82
N ARG A 103 -11.34 7.29 -12.93
CA ARG A 103 -10.50 6.12 -13.09
C ARG A 103 -11.23 4.89 -12.59
N TYR A 104 -11.14 3.82 -13.36
CA TYR A 104 -11.57 2.49 -12.93
C TYR A 104 -10.35 1.58 -12.90
N ASP A 105 -10.11 0.94 -11.75
CA ASP A 105 -9.08 -0.07 -11.56
C ASP A 105 -9.73 -1.42 -11.26
N GLN A 106 -9.21 -2.47 -11.87
CA GLN A 106 -9.58 -3.86 -11.61
C GLN A 106 -8.31 -4.65 -11.33
N TYR A 107 -8.29 -5.29 -10.18
CA TYR A 107 -7.21 -6.19 -9.76
C TYR A 107 -7.68 -7.63 -9.80
N ARG A 108 -6.74 -8.56 -9.95
CA ARG A 108 -6.96 -9.99 -9.81
C ARG A 108 -5.82 -10.61 -9.02
N PHE A 109 -6.12 -11.12 -7.84
CA PHE A 109 -5.17 -11.81 -6.96
C PHE A 109 -5.89 -12.76 -6.02
N ALA A 110 -5.24 -13.85 -5.59
CA ALA A 110 -5.78 -14.83 -4.63
C ALA A 110 -7.19 -15.36 -4.98
N GLY A 111 -7.55 -15.43 -6.28
CA GLY A 111 -8.88 -15.85 -6.72
C GLY A 111 -9.96 -14.79 -6.57
N ARG A 112 -9.60 -13.54 -6.24
CA ARG A 112 -10.51 -12.39 -6.10
C ARG A 112 -10.27 -11.38 -7.20
N ASP A 113 -11.34 -10.66 -7.54
CA ASP A 113 -11.35 -9.63 -8.59
C ASP A 113 -11.89 -8.29 -8.06
N PRO A 114 -11.24 -7.65 -7.07
CA PRO A 114 -11.69 -6.35 -6.59
C PRO A 114 -11.48 -5.27 -7.65
N GLY A 115 -12.49 -4.43 -7.84
CA GLY A 115 -12.41 -3.27 -8.72
C GLY A 115 -13.21 -2.11 -8.17
N LYS A 116 -12.77 -0.90 -8.51
CA LYS A 116 -13.42 0.33 -8.05
C LYS A 116 -13.28 1.46 -9.04
N PHE A 117 -14.33 2.24 -9.12
CA PHE A 117 -14.31 3.53 -9.79
C PHE A 117 -13.97 4.63 -8.76
N THR A 118 -12.99 5.45 -9.10
CA THR A 118 -12.62 6.65 -8.36
C THR A 118 -12.76 7.86 -9.26
N TRP A 119 -13.02 9.01 -8.67
CA TRP A 119 -13.17 10.26 -9.40
C TRP A 119 -12.60 11.40 -8.60
N SER A 120 -12.24 12.48 -9.31
CA SER A 120 -11.87 13.73 -8.68
C SER A 120 -12.37 14.92 -9.51
N THR A 121 -12.57 16.02 -8.82
CA THR A 121 -12.88 17.31 -9.41
C THR A 121 -11.98 18.36 -8.80
N GLY A 122 -11.60 19.34 -9.61
CA GLY A 122 -10.80 20.47 -9.19
C GLY A 122 -11.34 21.78 -9.75
N VAL A 123 -11.15 22.83 -9.00
CA VAL A 123 -11.42 24.20 -9.41
C VAL A 123 -10.20 25.06 -9.16
N GLU A 124 -9.85 25.84 -10.15
CA GLU A 124 -8.84 26.88 -10.06
C GLU A 124 -9.48 28.20 -10.49
N TRP A 125 -9.54 29.15 -9.56
CA TRP A 125 -10.15 30.46 -9.78
C TRP A 125 -9.15 31.56 -9.48
N ARG A 126 -8.99 32.47 -10.44
CA ARG A 126 -8.10 33.62 -10.37
C ARG A 126 -8.91 34.92 -10.51
N PRO A 127 -9.59 35.33 -9.43
CA PRO A 127 -10.45 36.55 -9.48
C PRO A 127 -9.65 37.83 -9.71
N LEU A 128 -8.38 37.84 -9.32
CA LEU A 128 -7.44 38.93 -9.51
C LEU A 128 -6.10 38.35 -9.99
N GLU A 129 -5.30 39.13 -10.71
CA GLU A 129 -3.98 38.72 -11.17
C GLU A 129 -3.06 38.24 -10.02
N SER A 130 -3.20 38.86 -8.84
CA SER A 130 -2.41 38.54 -7.64
C SER A 130 -2.99 37.43 -6.76
N LEU A 131 -4.23 36.95 -7.04
CA LEU A 131 -4.92 35.98 -6.18
C LEU A 131 -5.34 34.75 -6.97
N LEU A 132 -4.82 33.58 -6.56
CA LEU A 132 -5.22 32.26 -7.07
C LEU A 132 -5.83 31.43 -5.94
N MET A 133 -7.07 31.01 -6.15
CA MET A 133 -7.77 30.06 -5.26
C MET A 133 -7.88 28.70 -5.93
N ARG A 134 -7.58 27.64 -5.17
CA ARG A 134 -7.69 26.24 -5.65
C ARG A 134 -8.47 25.41 -4.64
N GLY A 135 -9.31 24.53 -5.16
CA GLY A 135 -10.02 23.51 -4.39
C GLY A 135 -10.08 22.22 -5.18
N SER A 136 -10.00 21.09 -4.48
CA SER A 136 -10.18 19.78 -5.10
C SER A 136 -10.87 18.83 -4.13
N TYR A 137 -11.62 17.90 -4.71
CA TYR A 137 -12.26 16.81 -3.98
C TYR A 137 -12.18 15.54 -4.82
N GLY A 138 -12.01 14.38 -4.17
CA GLY A 138 -11.96 13.10 -4.87
C GLY A 138 -12.07 11.92 -3.94
N THR A 139 -12.29 10.76 -4.53
CA THR A 139 -12.28 9.45 -3.87
C THR A 139 -10.96 8.76 -4.14
N ALA A 140 -10.54 7.90 -3.22
CA ALA A 140 -9.34 7.09 -3.36
C ALA A 140 -9.69 5.59 -3.30
N PHE A 141 -8.78 4.77 -3.77
CA PHE A 141 -8.84 3.31 -3.72
C PHE A 141 -7.44 2.75 -3.64
N ARG A 142 -7.23 1.80 -2.74
CA ARG A 142 -5.97 1.10 -2.62
C ARG A 142 -6.20 -0.41 -2.53
N ALA A 143 -5.65 -1.15 -3.50
CA ALA A 143 -5.60 -2.60 -3.40
C ALA A 143 -4.64 -3.05 -2.29
N PRO A 144 -4.91 -4.19 -1.62
CA PRO A 144 -3.99 -4.75 -0.63
C PRO A 144 -2.61 -5.00 -1.21
N ASP A 145 -1.58 -4.76 -0.41
CA ASP A 145 -0.22 -5.14 -0.73
C ASP A 145 -0.07 -6.66 -0.76
N LEU A 146 0.69 -7.19 -1.74
CA LEU A 146 0.85 -8.63 -1.94
C LEU A 146 1.48 -9.33 -0.72
N HIS A 147 2.34 -8.63 0.04
CA HIS A 147 2.89 -9.18 1.27
C HIS A 147 1.79 -9.49 2.29
N TYR A 148 0.85 -8.57 2.50
CA TYR A 148 -0.25 -8.79 3.45
C TYR A 148 -1.26 -9.83 2.98
N VAL A 149 -1.26 -10.17 1.70
CA VAL A 149 -2.14 -11.21 1.13
C VAL A 149 -1.48 -12.58 1.15
N PHE A 150 -0.18 -12.67 0.81
CA PHE A 150 0.49 -13.92 0.49
C PHE A 150 1.59 -14.35 1.46
N ALA A 151 1.91 -13.56 2.50
CA ALA A 151 2.89 -13.97 3.49
C ALA A 151 2.43 -15.26 4.20
N GLY A 152 3.32 -16.22 4.31
CA GLY A 152 3.12 -17.43 5.09
C GLY A 152 3.17 -17.16 6.60
N PRO A 153 2.89 -18.17 7.44
CA PRO A 153 2.88 -18.02 8.89
C PRO A 153 4.30 -17.81 9.43
N GLY A 154 4.46 -16.74 10.19
CA GLY A 154 5.67 -16.41 10.93
C GLY A 154 5.35 -16.00 12.36
N ASN A 155 6.34 -16.03 13.25
CA ASN A 155 6.21 -15.58 14.63
C ASN A 155 7.50 -14.93 15.11
N ASP A 156 7.32 -14.04 16.07
CA ASP A 156 8.39 -13.40 16.79
C ASP A 156 8.02 -13.26 18.27
N GLU A 157 9.03 -13.22 19.11
CA GLU A 157 8.85 -12.84 20.51
C GLU A 157 8.82 -11.32 20.58
N THR A 158 7.86 -10.82 21.33
CA THR A 158 7.70 -9.38 21.63
C THR A 158 7.12 -9.24 23.02
N SER A 159 6.98 -8.02 23.48
CA SER A 159 6.30 -7.74 24.74
C SER A 159 5.11 -6.83 24.54
N VAL A 160 4.17 -6.92 25.46
CA VAL A 160 2.97 -6.05 25.51
C VAL A 160 2.70 -5.65 26.93
N ALA A 161 2.09 -4.49 27.14
CA ALA A 161 1.55 -4.10 28.42
C ALA A 161 0.19 -4.80 28.65
N ASP A 162 0.07 -5.52 29.77
CA ASP A 162 -1.22 -6.03 30.23
C ASP A 162 -1.98 -4.92 30.97
N TYR A 163 -2.69 -4.11 30.21
CA TYR A 163 -3.46 -2.98 30.73
C TYR A 163 -4.51 -3.39 31.76
N TYR A 164 -5.07 -4.60 31.63
CA TYR A 164 -6.06 -5.09 32.58
C TYR A 164 -5.43 -5.38 33.94
N ARG A 165 -4.32 -6.09 33.96
CA ARG A 165 -3.60 -6.39 35.22
C ARG A 165 -3.02 -5.13 35.83
N CYS A 166 -2.42 -4.25 35.05
CA CYS A 166 -1.96 -2.96 35.55
C CYS A 166 -3.10 -2.19 36.25
N ALA A 167 -4.26 -2.07 35.62
CA ALA A 167 -5.37 -1.33 36.15
C ALA A 167 -6.03 -2.00 37.39
N THR A 168 -5.93 -3.32 37.55
CA THR A 168 -6.60 -4.06 38.64
C THR A 168 -5.67 -4.40 39.78
N GLU A 169 -4.39 -4.69 39.54
CA GLU A 169 -3.43 -5.13 40.52
C GLU A 169 -2.51 -3.98 40.99
N GLU A 170 -2.26 -2.99 40.14
CA GLU A 170 -1.41 -1.82 40.42
C GLU A 170 -2.08 -0.51 39.95
N PRO A 171 -3.28 -0.19 40.45
CA PRO A 171 -4.09 0.93 39.97
C PRO A 171 -3.49 2.32 40.20
N ASP A 172 -2.55 2.43 41.13
CA ASP A 172 -1.89 3.69 41.49
C ASP A 172 -0.58 3.93 40.69
N GLU A 173 -0.11 2.94 39.93
CA GLU A 173 1.08 3.05 39.09
C GLU A 173 0.74 3.54 37.67
N SER A 174 1.68 4.24 37.06
CA SER A 174 1.57 4.56 35.63
C SER A 174 1.78 3.29 34.81
N ILE A 175 1.28 3.29 33.56
CA ILE A 175 1.45 2.13 32.66
C ILE A 175 2.93 1.80 32.42
N ASP A 176 3.78 2.81 32.38
CA ASP A 176 5.22 2.65 32.12
C ASP A 176 5.99 2.11 33.36
N ASP A 177 5.45 2.30 34.54
CA ASP A 177 6.05 1.85 35.79
C ASP A 177 5.42 0.56 36.35
N CYS A 178 4.31 0.12 35.75
CA CYS A 178 3.60 -1.09 36.10
C CYS A 178 4.43 -2.36 35.86
N SER A 179 4.41 -3.31 36.79
CA SER A 179 5.14 -4.59 36.70
C SER A 179 4.73 -5.43 35.52
N TYR A 180 3.55 -5.20 34.95
CA TYR A 180 2.99 -5.92 33.78
C TYR A 180 3.07 -5.11 32.48
N SER A 181 3.92 -4.09 32.43
CA SER A 181 4.12 -3.23 31.24
C SER A 181 4.96 -3.90 30.14
N ASP A 182 5.67 -5.00 30.45
CA ASP A 182 6.59 -5.69 29.54
C ASP A 182 6.41 -7.22 29.60
N GLU A 183 5.17 -7.68 29.45
CA GLU A 183 4.85 -9.11 29.45
C GLU A 183 5.27 -9.75 28.11
N GLY A 184 6.16 -10.74 28.19
CA GLY A 184 6.65 -11.46 27.02
C GLY A 184 5.57 -12.32 26.37
N ILE A 185 5.35 -12.13 25.06
CA ILE A 185 4.40 -12.91 24.27
C ILE A 185 5.03 -13.40 22.97
N ILE A 186 4.45 -14.47 22.43
CA ILE A 186 4.72 -14.90 21.05
C ILE A 186 3.63 -14.28 20.16
N ARG A 187 4.06 -13.40 19.26
CA ARG A 187 3.18 -12.82 18.24
C ARG A 187 3.24 -13.64 16.96
N SER A 188 2.09 -14.18 16.53
CA SER A 188 1.94 -14.86 15.25
C SER A 188 1.40 -13.90 14.19
N ARG A 189 1.88 -14.05 12.97
CA ARG A 189 1.43 -13.28 11.80
C ARG A 189 1.40 -14.14 10.56
N GLU A 190 0.42 -13.89 9.71
CA GLU A 190 0.30 -14.52 8.39
C GLU A 190 -0.45 -13.58 7.44
N GLY A 191 -0.34 -13.83 6.14
CA GLY A 191 -1.09 -13.10 5.12
C GLY A 191 -2.58 -13.46 5.18
N ASN A 192 -3.41 -12.48 4.79
CA ASN A 192 -4.85 -12.69 4.71
C ASN A 192 -5.30 -12.59 3.24
N ARG A 193 -5.66 -13.72 2.64
CA ARG A 193 -6.15 -13.79 1.26
C ARG A 193 -7.52 -13.14 1.06
N ASP A 194 -8.25 -12.90 2.15
CA ASP A 194 -9.55 -12.25 2.16
C ASP A 194 -9.48 -10.75 2.48
N LEU A 195 -8.27 -10.19 2.53
CA LEU A 195 -8.07 -8.78 2.81
C LEU A 195 -8.79 -7.91 1.79
N SER A 196 -9.63 -7.01 2.28
CA SER A 196 -10.39 -6.09 1.43
C SER A 196 -9.58 -4.85 1.07
N PRO A 197 -9.82 -4.26 -0.10
CA PRO A 197 -9.25 -2.96 -0.44
C PRO A 197 -9.68 -1.85 0.55
N GLU A 198 -8.86 -0.81 0.62
CA GLU A 198 -9.15 0.43 1.35
C GLU A 198 -9.84 1.45 0.44
N ASP A 199 -10.79 2.20 1.00
CA ASP A 199 -11.62 3.22 0.33
C ASP A 199 -11.46 4.60 0.97
#